data_3588eb196730a335384a13465c0716be
#
_entry.id   3588eb196730a335384a13465c0716be
#
_cell.length_a   1.000
_cell.length_b   1.000
_cell.length_c   1.000
_cell.angle_alpha   90.00
_cell.angle_beta   90.00
_cell.angle_gamma   90.00
#
_symmetry.space_group_name_H-M   'P 1'
#
loop_
_entity.id
_entity.type
_entity.pdbx_description
1 polymer ?
#
loop_
_entity_poly.entity_id
_entity_poly.type
_entity_poly.pdbx_seq_one_letter_code
_entity_poly.pdbx_strand_id
1 'polypeptide(L)'
;MKSAFLGAVLLLATGCSSSGTRTKAEPLRVGTLVVEPRADLDADVYVGVIEEFNSAALGFPLAGTVARIPVGEGQRVRRGDLLAELDPTSARQTFEAAEASLAQARDACDRLKKLYDENSLPEIQWVEARTKLRQAEAACAIAEKNLGDCRIVAPFDGVVGQKRAAVGETALPGVPVLTLLDIKSVKVRFSVPEQEIAALGADARVSLRVPALRDSLFVAGAVEKSAAANPAAHTYDVRAVVPNRGEVLLPGMVCRVTVAPAAAVEQIALPVRAVQQAGDGSRFVWRVEGDSVVRTRVRTGGFVGNGIVIEEGLRPGDRVVVDGMQKIGQGSKVSLR
;
A
#
# COMPACT_ATOMS: atom_id res chain seq x y z
N MET A 1 -15.03 110.87 -30.81
CA MET A 1 -15.42 111.51 -29.54
C MET A 1 -14.97 110.64 -28.40
N LYS A 2 -14.16 111.16 -27.51
CA LYS A 2 -13.98 110.86 -26.07
C LYS A 2 -13.43 109.45 -25.72
N SER A 3 -12.27 109.35 -25.25
CA SER A 3 -11.44 109.73 -24.07
C SER A 3 -11.19 108.44 -23.25
N ALA A 4 -9.98 108.00 -23.19
CA ALA A 4 -9.02 107.92 -22.08
C ALA A 4 -9.54 107.14 -20.81
N PHE A 5 -8.80 106.12 -20.41
CA PHE A 5 -8.13 106.20 -19.10
C PHE A 5 -7.11 105.04 -18.92
N LEU A 6 -5.99 105.44 -18.52
CA LEU A 6 -4.76 104.72 -18.19
C LEU A 6 -4.92 104.12 -16.78
N GLY A 7 -4.55 102.85 -16.55
CA GLY A 7 -4.54 102.24 -15.24
C GLY A 7 -3.47 101.13 -15.17
N ALA A 8 -2.29 101.47 -14.69
CA ALA A 8 -1.20 100.56 -14.43
C ALA A 8 -1.50 99.70 -13.21
N VAL A 9 -1.53 98.36 -13.28
CA VAL A 9 -1.57 97.44 -12.15
C VAL A 9 -0.24 96.63 -12.14
N LEU A 10 0.52 96.86 -11.12
CA LEU A 10 1.76 96.20 -10.77
C LEU A 10 1.42 94.81 -10.18
N LEU A 11 1.74 93.73 -10.87
CA LEU A 11 1.55 92.33 -10.37
C LEU A 11 2.84 91.89 -9.70
N LEU A 12 2.85 91.79 -8.36
CA LEU A 12 3.81 91.09 -7.54
C LEU A 12 3.69 89.60 -7.74
N ALA A 13 4.69 88.97 -8.34
CA ALA A 13 4.86 87.52 -8.45
C ALA A 13 5.40 86.93 -7.14
N THR A 14 4.51 86.37 -6.27
CA THR A 14 4.94 85.52 -5.16
C THR A 14 5.11 84.12 -5.64
N GLY A 15 6.37 83.70 -5.79
CA GLY A 15 6.70 82.31 -6.05
C GLY A 15 6.42 81.44 -4.81
N CYS A 16 5.40 80.55 -4.91
CA CYS A 16 5.21 79.44 -3.97
C CYS A 16 6.13 78.30 -4.39
N SER A 17 7.27 78.19 -3.74
CA SER A 17 8.07 76.97 -3.76
C SER A 17 7.37 75.92 -2.86
N SER A 18 6.58 75.02 -3.43
CA SER A 18 6.07 73.87 -2.74
C SER A 18 7.21 72.87 -2.57
N SER A 19 7.89 72.89 -1.44
CA SER A 19 8.72 71.80 -0.94
C SER A 19 7.79 70.62 -0.63
N GLY A 20 7.64 69.72 -1.62
CA GLY A 20 6.95 68.47 -1.42
C GLY A 20 7.66 67.63 -0.37
N THR A 21 7.17 67.71 0.85
CA THR A 21 7.54 66.78 1.93
C THR A 21 7.16 65.36 1.43
N ARG A 22 8.17 64.59 1.01
CA ARG A 22 8.00 63.14 0.80
C ARG A 22 7.60 62.52 2.12
N THR A 23 6.32 62.36 2.34
CA THR A 23 5.78 61.57 3.45
C THR A 23 6.36 60.19 3.32
N LYS A 24 7.21 59.80 4.26
CA LYS A 24 7.81 58.48 4.34
C LYS A 24 6.63 57.49 4.47
N ALA A 25 6.23 56.85 3.36
CA ALA A 25 5.13 55.92 3.34
C ALA A 25 5.36 54.85 4.41
N GLU A 26 4.41 54.72 5.31
CA GLU A 26 4.42 53.70 6.37
C GLU A 26 4.49 52.33 5.70
N PRO A 27 5.38 51.43 6.14
CA PRO A 27 5.54 50.16 5.49
C PRO A 27 4.23 49.33 5.59
N LEU A 28 3.73 48.88 4.46
CA LEU A 28 2.51 48.08 4.37
C LEU A 28 2.74 46.68 4.96
N ARG A 29 1.89 46.24 5.89
CA ARG A 29 1.97 44.91 6.46
C ARG A 29 1.47 43.87 5.45
N VAL A 30 2.32 42.91 5.12
CA VAL A 30 2.01 41.84 4.16
C VAL A 30 2.30 40.48 4.78
N GLY A 31 1.48 39.50 4.42
CA GLY A 31 1.76 38.08 4.70
C GLY A 31 2.68 37.52 3.62
N THR A 32 3.75 36.88 4.02
CA THR A 32 4.72 36.29 3.10
C THR A 32 4.86 34.79 3.29
N LEU A 33 5.23 34.09 2.21
CA LEU A 33 5.59 32.68 2.19
C LEU A 33 7.02 32.55 1.66
N VAL A 34 7.86 31.76 2.33
CA VAL A 34 9.17 31.36 1.81
C VAL A 34 8.94 30.25 0.79
N VAL A 35 9.56 30.40 -0.36
CA VAL A 35 9.52 29.42 -1.45
C VAL A 35 10.42 28.24 -1.08
N GLU A 36 9.81 27.11 -0.79
CA GLU A 36 10.51 25.86 -0.53
C GLU A 36 10.21 24.87 -1.66
N PRO A 37 11.23 24.20 -2.21
CA PRO A 37 11.00 23.13 -3.15
C PRO A 37 10.33 21.94 -2.44
N ARG A 38 9.35 21.34 -3.06
CA ARG A 38 8.63 20.18 -2.55
C ARG A 38 8.72 19.04 -3.55
N ALA A 39 9.09 17.89 -3.05
CA ALA A 39 9.25 16.67 -3.85
C ALA A 39 7.98 15.83 -3.93
N ASP A 40 6.96 16.17 -3.14
CA ASP A 40 5.74 15.40 -2.96
C ASP A 40 4.53 15.94 -3.74
N LEU A 41 4.77 16.92 -4.61
CA LEU A 41 3.70 17.61 -5.34
C LEU A 41 3.06 16.77 -6.44
N ASP A 42 3.81 15.82 -7.02
CA ASP A 42 3.34 14.92 -8.07
C ASP A 42 2.90 13.55 -7.51
N ALA A 43 2.59 13.48 -6.22
CA ALA A 43 2.18 12.21 -5.62
C ALA A 43 0.68 11.97 -5.81
N ASP A 44 0.34 10.91 -6.53
CA ASP A 44 -1.03 10.46 -6.69
C ASP A 44 -1.53 9.77 -5.43
N VAL A 45 -2.82 9.99 -5.12
CA VAL A 45 -3.44 9.43 -3.92
C VAL A 45 -4.60 8.51 -4.29
N TYR A 46 -4.48 7.25 -3.89
CA TYR A 46 -5.49 6.22 -4.14
C TYR A 46 -6.07 5.69 -2.82
N VAL A 47 -7.23 5.07 -2.92
CA VAL A 47 -7.78 4.28 -1.82
C VAL A 47 -7.32 2.83 -2.01
N GLY A 48 -6.71 2.26 -0.98
CA GLY A 48 -6.24 0.88 -0.97
C GLY A 48 -6.89 0.05 0.13
N VAL A 49 -6.83 -1.26 -0.04
CA VAL A 49 -7.26 -2.25 0.96
C VAL A 49 -6.07 -3.13 1.30
N ILE A 50 -5.90 -3.39 2.58
CA ILE A 50 -4.86 -4.29 3.09
C ILE A 50 -5.34 -5.73 2.89
N GLU A 51 -4.50 -6.55 2.26
CA GLU A 51 -4.69 -7.99 2.06
C GLU A 51 -3.58 -8.74 2.80
N GLU A 52 -3.84 -9.97 3.17
CA GLU A 52 -2.81 -10.88 3.69
C GLU A 52 -1.71 -11.11 2.64
N PHE A 53 -0.49 -11.37 3.09
CA PHE A 53 0.60 -11.72 2.20
C PHE A 53 0.36 -13.07 1.52
N ASN A 54 -0.08 -14.04 2.32
CA ASN A 54 -0.48 -15.36 1.86
C ASN A 54 -1.63 -15.87 2.72
N SER A 55 -2.50 -16.71 2.14
CA SER A 55 -3.58 -17.37 2.86
C SER A 55 -3.75 -18.82 2.41
N ALA A 56 -4.13 -19.68 3.33
CA ALA A 56 -4.47 -21.06 3.06
C ALA A 56 -5.86 -21.36 3.62
N ALA A 57 -6.76 -21.77 2.74
CA ALA A 57 -8.04 -22.35 3.11
C ALA A 57 -7.80 -23.84 3.39
N LEU A 58 -7.91 -24.25 4.65
CA LEU A 58 -7.57 -25.59 5.11
C LEU A 58 -8.84 -26.40 5.33
N GLY A 59 -8.91 -27.57 4.71
CA GLY A 59 -10.00 -28.52 4.84
C GLY A 59 -9.47 -29.94 4.91
N PHE A 60 -10.32 -30.88 5.28
CA PHE A 60 -9.97 -32.29 5.29
C PHE A 60 -10.10 -32.91 3.89
N PRO A 61 -9.18 -33.78 3.48
CA PRO A 61 -9.31 -34.53 2.24
C PRO A 61 -10.26 -35.73 2.37
N LEU A 62 -10.70 -36.06 3.60
CA LEU A 62 -11.61 -37.14 3.92
C LEU A 62 -12.89 -36.59 4.54
N ALA A 63 -14.01 -37.33 4.36
CA ALA A 63 -15.24 -37.06 5.09
C ALA A 63 -15.14 -37.64 6.52
N GLY A 64 -15.67 -36.89 7.51
CA GLY A 64 -15.71 -37.38 8.89
C GLY A 64 -16.27 -36.33 9.83
N THR A 65 -16.54 -36.72 11.07
CA THR A 65 -17.01 -35.79 12.11
C THR A 65 -15.84 -35.05 12.73
N VAL A 66 -15.95 -33.74 12.84
CA VAL A 66 -14.95 -32.89 13.51
C VAL A 66 -14.96 -33.19 15.01
N ALA A 67 -13.89 -33.83 15.50
CA ALA A 67 -13.74 -34.15 16.90
C ALA A 67 -13.31 -32.96 17.73
N ARG A 68 -12.39 -32.13 17.20
CA ARG A 68 -11.91 -30.94 17.91
C ARG A 68 -11.26 -29.92 16.97
N ILE A 69 -11.33 -28.64 17.41
CA ILE A 69 -10.63 -27.51 16.81
C ILE A 69 -9.96 -26.75 17.98
N PRO A 70 -8.70 -27.08 18.34
CA PRO A 70 -8.05 -26.57 19.55
C PRO A 70 -7.61 -25.12 19.44
N VAL A 71 -7.87 -24.45 18.31
CA VAL A 71 -7.44 -23.07 18.04
C VAL A 71 -8.63 -22.13 17.96
N GLY A 72 -8.40 -20.86 18.37
CA GLY A 72 -9.37 -19.76 18.24
C GLY A 72 -9.08 -18.89 17.01
N GLU A 73 -10.10 -18.16 16.55
CA GLU A 73 -9.91 -17.09 15.55
C GLU A 73 -9.01 -15.99 16.13
N GLY A 74 -8.09 -15.45 15.33
CA GLY A 74 -7.07 -14.50 15.77
C GLY A 74 -5.89 -15.11 16.52
N GLN A 75 -5.91 -16.42 16.78
CA GLN A 75 -4.81 -17.09 17.50
C GLN A 75 -3.60 -17.27 16.58
N ARG A 76 -2.40 -16.97 17.11
CA ARG A 76 -1.13 -17.25 16.44
C ARG A 76 -0.77 -18.72 16.58
N VAL A 77 -0.34 -19.30 15.46
CA VAL A 77 0.08 -20.69 15.36
C VAL A 77 1.40 -20.80 14.61
N ARG A 78 2.17 -21.83 14.91
CA ARG A 78 3.42 -22.16 14.23
C ARG A 78 3.19 -23.29 13.22
N ARG A 79 4.04 -23.36 12.25
CA ARG A 79 4.07 -24.49 11.31
C ARG A 79 4.13 -25.81 12.07
N GLY A 80 3.21 -26.74 11.74
CA GLY A 80 3.07 -28.06 12.37
C GLY A 80 2.09 -28.11 13.54
N ASP A 81 1.61 -26.95 14.06
CA ASP A 81 0.60 -26.95 15.12
C ASP A 81 -0.71 -27.57 14.62
N LEU A 82 -1.38 -28.33 15.50
CA LEU A 82 -2.67 -28.94 15.20
C LEU A 82 -3.76 -27.88 15.20
N LEU A 83 -4.48 -27.78 14.08
CA LEU A 83 -5.55 -26.80 13.88
C LEU A 83 -6.95 -27.41 14.02
N ALA A 84 -7.14 -28.61 13.47
CA ALA A 84 -8.39 -29.37 13.55
C ALA A 84 -8.13 -30.87 13.45
N GLU A 85 -9.03 -31.68 14.00
CA GLU A 85 -8.94 -33.14 13.95
C GLU A 85 -10.35 -33.72 13.75
N LEU A 86 -10.46 -34.67 12.83
CA LEU A 86 -11.63 -35.56 12.71
C LEU A 86 -11.55 -36.64 13.78
N ASP A 87 -12.68 -37.34 14.02
CA ASP A 87 -12.67 -38.57 14.80
C ASP A 87 -11.80 -39.63 14.07
N PRO A 88 -10.65 -40.01 14.63
CA PRO A 88 -9.70 -40.90 13.98
C PRO A 88 -10.03 -42.38 14.20
N THR A 89 -11.09 -42.72 14.94
CA THR A 89 -11.34 -44.08 15.43
C THR A 89 -11.38 -45.11 14.31
N SER A 90 -12.17 -44.86 13.26
CA SER A 90 -12.28 -45.76 12.12
C SER A 90 -11.00 -45.86 11.29
N ALA A 91 -10.33 -44.70 11.04
CA ALA A 91 -9.07 -44.66 10.30
C ALA A 91 -7.94 -45.38 11.07
N ARG A 92 -7.90 -45.23 12.39
CA ARG A 92 -6.94 -45.94 13.26
C ARG A 92 -7.13 -47.44 13.20
N GLN A 93 -8.37 -47.93 13.35
CA GLN A 93 -8.69 -49.37 13.25
C GLN A 93 -8.31 -49.96 11.90
N THR A 94 -8.54 -49.19 10.81
CA THR A 94 -8.15 -49.60 9.46
C THR A 94 -6.63 -49.67 9.32
N PHE A 95 -5.90 -48.69 9.89
CA PHE A 95 -4.44 -48.72 9.89
C PHE A 95 -3.86 -49.90 10.68
N GLU A 96 -4.37 -50.14 11.89
CA GLU A 96 -3.95 -51.29 12.75
C GLU A 96 -4.18 -52.64 12.03
N ALA A 97 -5.31 -52.80 11.33
CA ALA A 97 -5.57 -54.00 10.56
C ALA A 97 -4.63 -54.19 9.37
N ALA A 98 -4.31 -53.07 8.67
CA ALA A 98 -3.37 -53.08 7.56
C ALA A 98 -1.91 -53.34 8.04
N GLU A 99 -1.53 -52.81 9.19
CA GLU A 99 -0.24 -53.05 9.81
C GLU A 99 -0.06 -54.53 10.21
N ALA A 100 -1.08 -55.14 10.81
CA ALA A 100 -1.07 -56.56 11.14
C ALA A 100 -0.95 -57.44 9.89
N SER A 101 -1.66 -57.09 8.79
CA SER A 101 -1.57 -57.79 7.49
C SER A 101 -0.16 -57.63 6.87
N LEU A 102 0.44 -56.46 6.96
CA LEU A 102 1.81 -56.22 6.50
C LEU A 102 2.82 -57.03 7.29
N ALA A 103 2.70 -57.07 8.63
CA ALA A 103 3.57 -57.87 9.48
C ALA A 103 3.47 -59.38 9.10
N GLN A 104 2.29 -59.91 8.87
CA GLN A 104 2.08 -61.29 8.43
C GLN A 104 2.72 -61.56 7.06
N ALA A 105 2.52 -60.68 6.08
CA ALA A 105 3.08 -60.82 4.73
C ALA A 105 4.63 -60.74 4.75
N ARG A 106 5.19 -59.87 5.61
CA ARG A 106 6.65 -59.74 5.79
C ARG A 106 7.26 -61.00 6.38
N ASP A 107 6.68 -61.53 7.46
CA ASP A 107 7.13 -62.77 8.08
C ASP A 107 7.05 -63.95 7.14
N ALA A 108 5.96 -64.08 6.37
CA ALA A 108 5.82 -65.13 5.34
C ALA A 108 6.86 -64.99 4.22
N CYS A 109 7.09 -63.75 3.73
CA CYS A 109 8.10 -63.46 2.72
C CYS A 109 9.53 -63.81 3.19
N ASP A 110 9.88 -63.46 4.44
CA ASP A 110 11.19 -63.71 5.03
C ASP A 110 11.45 -65.24 5.19
N ARG A 111 10.45 -66.01 5.57
CA ARG A 111 10.57 -67.47 5.66
C ARG A 111 10.73 -68.10 4.29
N LEU A 112 9.92 -67.68 3.31
CA LEU A 112 9.99 -68.22 1.95
C LEU A 112 11.26 -67.80 1.23
N LYS A 113 11.82 -66.65 1.59
CA LYS A 113 13.13 -66.18 1.09
C LYS A 113 14.25 -67.15 1.51
N LYS A 114 14.28 -67.61 2.78
CA LYS A 114 15.28 -68.54 3.25
C LYS A 114 15.23 -69.85 2.47
N LEU A 115 14.01 -70.41 2.24
CA LEU A 115 13.82 -71.63 1.46
C LEU A 115 14.19 -71.46 -0.01
N TYR A 116 13.95 -70.29 -0.58
CA TYR A 116 14.39 -69.96 -1.96
C TYR A 116 15.88 -69.88 -2.08
N ASP A 117 16.57 -69.20 -1.14
CA ASP A 117 18.00 -69.07 -1.09
C ASP A 117 18.71 -70.43 -0.93
N GLU A 118 18.02 -71.42 -0.29
CA GLU A 118 18.46 -72.83 -0.16
C GLU A 118 18.05 -73.71 -1.37
N ASN A 119 17.54 -73.15 -2.46
CA ASN A 119 17.03 -73.82 -3.64
C ASN A 119 15.90 -74.86 -3.36
N SER A 120 15.20 -74.67 -2.21
CA SER A 120 14.11 -75.54 -1.76
C SER A 120 12.71 -75.05 -2.09
N LEU A 121 12.61 -73.90 -2.83
CA LEU A 121 11.38 -73.25 -3.18
C LEU A 121 11.32 -72.91 -4.68
N PRO A 122 10.25 -73.24 -5.43
CA PRO A 122 10.03 -72.78 -6.80
C PRO A 122 9.98 -71.25 -6.91
N GLU A 123 10.60 -70.68 -7.97
CA GLU A 123 10.66 -69.23 -8.20
C GLU A 123 9.27 -68.58 -8.22
N ILE A 124 8.26 -69.29 -8.76
CA ILE A 124 6.90 -68.75 -8.83
C ILE A 124 6.33 -68.43 -7.44
N GLN A 125 6.57 -69.29 -6.45
CA GLN A 125 6.11 -69.11 -5.07
C GLN A 125 6.84 -67.93 -4.39
N TRP A 126 8.15 -67.76 -4.71
CA TRP A 126 8.92 -66.61 -4.23
C TRP A 126 8.38 -65.32 -4.81
N VAL A 127 8.11 -65.25 -6.14
CA VAL A 127 7.54 -64.06 -6.79
C VAL A 127 6.17 -63.75 -6.23
N GLU A 128 5.33 -64.76 -5.95
CA GLU A 128 4.01 -64.56 -5.31
C GLU A 128 4.15 -63.96 -3.91
N ALA A 129 5.05 -64.47 -3.06
CA ALA A 129 5.25 -63.97 -1.73
C ALA A 129 5.71 -62.49 -1.73
N ARG A 130 6.66 -62.18 -2.63
CA ARG A 130 7.12 -60.77 -2.83
C ARG A 130 5.98 -59.86 -3.30
N THR A 131 5.10 -60.34 -4.13
CA THR A 131 3.98 -59.58 -4.65
C THR A 131 2.95 -59.28 -3.55
N LYS A 132 2.65 -60.29 -2.71
CA LYS A 132 1.78 -60.14 -1.53
C LYS A 132 2.36 -59.16 -0.51
N LEU A 133 3.69 -59.20 -0.28
CA LEU A 133 4.33 -58.23 0.60
C LEU A 133 4.19 -56.79 0.07
N ARG A 134 4.46 -56.56 -1.21
CA ARG A 134 4.29 -55.23 -1.83
C ARG A 134 2.84 -54.74 -1.78
N GLN A 135 1.87 -55.61 -1.96
CA GLN A 135 0.46 -55.27 -1.82
C GLN A 135 0.11 -54.85 -0.38
N ALA A 136 0.60 -55.60 0.62
CA ALA A 136 0.39 -55.25 2.02
C ALA A 136 1.11 -53.95 2.41
N GLU A 137 2.32 -53.71 1.93
CA GLU A 137 3.03 -52.44 2.11
C GLU A 137 2.25 -51.25 1.55
N ALA A 138 1.72 -51.36 0.32
CA ALA A 138 0.90 -50.33 -0.31
C ALA A 138 -0.41 -50.08 0.45
N ALA A 139 -1.10 -51.15 0.91
CA ALA A 139 -2.33 -51.03 1.68
C ALA A 139 -2.08 -50.34 3.05
N CYS A 140 -1.00 -50.73 3.73
CA CYS A 140 -0.61 -50.10 4.99
C CYS A 140 -0.27 -48.60 4.80
N ALA A 141 0.48 -48.22 3.78
CA ALA A 141 0.81 -46.83 3.49
C ALA A 141 -0.44 -46.00 3.17
N ILE A 142 -1.42 -46.54 2.47
CA ILE A 142 -2.72 -45.87 2.23
C ILE A 142 -3.46 -45.65 3.54
N ALA A 143 -3.54 -46.65 4.40
CA ALA A 143 -4.23 -46.56 5.68
C ALA A 143 -3.54 -45.56 6.63
N GLU A 144 -2.23 -45.57 6.66
CA GLU A 144 -1.41 -44.62 7.43
C GLU A 144 -1.67 -43.15 6.97
N LYS A 145 -1.66 -42.96 5.63
CA LYS A 145 -2.01 -41.65 5.05
C LYS A 145 -3.40 -41.20 5.45
N ASN A 146 -4.40 -42.07 5.36
CA ASN A 146 -5.77 -41.73 5.73
C ASN A 146 -5.90 -41.37 7.20
N LEU A 147 -5.15 -42.02 8.08
CA LEU A 147 -5.09 -41.66 9.50
C LEU A 147 -4.41 -40.29 9.70
N GLY A 148 -3.35 -40.00 8.96
CA GLY A 148 -2.70 -38.70 8.95
C GLY A 148 -3.63 -37.59 8.43
N ASP A 149 -4.42 -37.90 7.41
CA ASP A 149 -5.38 -36.97 6.80
C ASP A 149 -6.57 -36.63 7.71
N CYS A 150 -6.75 -37.34 8.83
CA CYS A 150 -7.69 -36.94 9.89
C CYS A 150 -7.23 -35.70 10.67
N ARG A 151 -6.05 -35.15 10.40
CA ARG A 151 -5.51 -33.99 11.10
C ARG A 151 -5.17 -32.89 10.12
N ILE A 152 -5.59 -31.66 10.44
CA ILE A 152 -5.13 -30.44 9.77
C ILE A 152 -4.06 -29.81 10.65
N VAL A 153 -2.85 -29.68 10.10
CA VAL A 153 -1.74 -28.98 10.73
C VAL A 153 -1.40 -27.70 9.96
N ALA A 154 -0.85 -26.70 10.66
CA ALA A 154 -0.47 -25.45 10.05
C ALA A 154 0.68 -25.64 9.03
N PRO A 155 0.51 -25.26 7.73
CA PRO A 155 1.54 -25.39 6.71
C PRO A 155 2.65 -24.35 6.86
N PHE A 156 2.37 -23.23 7.50
CA PHE A 156 3.29 -22.11 7.81
C PHE A 156 2.89 -21.43 9.11
N ASP A 157 3.78 -20.57 9.65
CA ASP A 157 3.46 -19.74 10.80
C ASP A 157 2.48 -18.64 10.42
N GLY A 158 1.42 -18.44 11.17
CA GLY A 158 0.42 -17.44 10.84
C GLY A 158 -0.60 -17.23 11.93
N VAL A 159 -1.69 -16.56 11.56
CA VAL A 159 -2.83 -16.30 12.42
C VAL A 159 -4.05 -17.02 11.87
N VAL A 160 -4.79 -17.69 12.74
CA VAL A 160 -6.04 -18.34 12.37
C VAL A 160 -7.06 -17.26 11.98
N GLY A 161 -7.53 -17.32 10.76
CA GLY A 161 -8.58 -16.44 10.26
C GLY A 161 -9.96 -16.94 10.68
N GLN A 162 -10.88 -17.02 9.72
CA GLN A 162 -12.23 -17.46 9.97
C GLN A 162 -12.32 -18.99 10.15
N LYS A 163 -13.02 -19.47 11.18
CA LYS A 163 -13.45 -20.86 11.32
C LYS A 163 -14.81 -21.03 10.67
N ARG A 164 -14.94 -22.03 9.79
CA ARG A 164 -16.14 -22.30 9.01
C ARG A 164 -16.85 -23.59 9.42
N ALA A 165 -16.25 -24.38 10.31
CA ALA A 165 -16.84 -25.60 10.84
C ALA A 165 -16.82 -25.58 12.36
N ALA A 166 -17.77 -26.27 12.96
CA ALA A 166 -17.91 -26.46 14.40
C ALA A 166 -17.57 -27.93 14.81
N VAL A 167 -17.22 -28.10 16.09
CA VAL A 167 -17.04 -29.45 16.67
C VAL A 167 -18.36 -30.19 16.65
N GLY A 168 -18.33 -31.45 16.20
CA GLY A 168 -19.52 -32.30 16.00
C GLY A 168 -20.12 -32.18 14.59
N GLU A 169 -19.69 -31.26 13.78
CA GLU A 169 -20.13 -31.11 12.40
C GLU A 169 -19.44 -32.13 11.48
N THR A 170 -20.11 -32.52 10.40
CA THR A 170 -19.54 -33.40 9.38
C THR A 170 -18.74 -32.57 8.37
N ALA A 171 -17.44 -32.76 8.34
CA ALA A 171 -16.58 -32.20 7.31
C ALA A 171 -16.65 -33.03 6.03
N LEU A 172 -16.63 -32.31 4.89
CA LEU A 172 -16.63 -32.92 3.56
C LEU A 172 -15.32 -32.59 2.83
N PRO A 173 -14.83 -33.48 1.96
CA PRO A 173 -13.65 -33.23 1.15
C PRO A 173 -13.80 -31.98 0.30
N GLY A 174 -12.76 -31.14 0.27
CA GLY A 174 -12.75 -29.90 -0.51
C GLY A 174 -13.48 -28.72 0.12
N VAL A 175 -14.15 -28.89 1.27
CA VAL A 175 -14.78 -27.79 2.01
C VAL A 175 -13.80 -27.26 3.07
N PRO A 176 -13.44 -25.96 3.03
CA PRO A 176 -12.55 -25.38 4.03
C PRO A 176 -13.18 -25.37 5.43
N VAL A 177 -12.43 -25.84 6.43
CA VAL A 177 -12.80 -25.82 7.85
C VAL A 177 -12.36 -24.53 8.53
N LEU A 178 -11.20 -24.02 8.15
CA LEU A 178 -10.64 -22.76 8.65
C LEU A 178 -9.68 -22.15 7.62
N THR A 179 -9.36 -20.87 7.81
CA THR A 179 -8.33 -20.17 7.04
C THR A 179 -7.13 -19.88 7.93
N LEU A 180 -5.94 -20.00 7.35
CA LEU A 180 -4.68 -19.56 7.98
C LEU A 180 -4.11 -18.41 7.18
N LEU A 181 -3.78 -17.30 7.84
CA LEU A 181 -3.31 -16.07 7.23
C LEU A 181 -1.86 -15.80 7.61
N ASP A 182 -1.01 -15.52 6.64
CA ASP A 182 0.32 -14.96 6.88
C ASP A 182 0.21 -13.44 6.84
N ILE A 183 0.40 -12.81 7.99
CA ILE A 183 0.34 -11.36 8.17
C ILE A 183 1.66 -10.76 8.68
N LYS A 184 2.77 -11.50 8.64
CA LYS A 184 4.13 -10.97 8.94
C LYS A 184 4.51 -9.83 8.00
N SER A 185 4.07 -9.93 6.77
CA SER A 185 3.97 -8.84 5.80
C SER A 185 2.53 -8.80 5.29
N VAL A 186 2.11 -7.69 4.73
CA VAL A 186 0.80 -7.55 4.10
C VAL A 186 0.96 -6.99 2.69
N LYS A 187 -0.04 -7.14 1.87
CA LYS A 187 -0.13 -6.48 0.58
C LYS A 187 -1.16 -5.38 0.67
N VAL A 188 -0.86 -4.25 0.08
CA VAL A 188 -1.86 -3.19 -0.13
C VAL A 188 -2.27 -3.24 -1.59
N ARG A 189 -3.54 -3.54 -1.83
CA ARG A 189 -4.12 -3.50 -3.17
C ARG A 189 -4.82 -2.18 -3.38
N PHE A 190 -4.52 -1.51 -4.48
CA PHE A 190 -5.17 -0.29 -4.93
C PHE A 190 -5.29 -0.30 -6.45
N SER A 191 -6.28 0.42 -6.98
CA SER A 191 -6.56 0.46 -8.41
C SER A 191 -6.07 1.77 -9.01
N VAL A 192 -5.30 1.67 -10.07
CA VAL A 192 -4.70 2.80 -10.81
C VAL A 192 -5.37 2.92 -12.18
N PRO A 193 -5.81 4.11 -12.60
CA PRO A 193 -6.37 4.34 -13.93
C PRO A 193 -5.39 3.97 -15.05
N GLU A 194 -5.92 3.55 -16.19
CA GLU A 194 -5.12 3.17 -17.37
C GLU A 194 -4.18 4.30 -17.82
N GLN A 195 -4.62 5.54 -17.70
CA GLN A 195 -3.82 6.70 -18.10
C GLN A 195 -2.57 6.92 -17.24
N GLU A 196 -2.60 6.48 -15.98
CA GLU A 196 -1.54 6.69 -14.98
C GLU A 196 -0.62 5.48 -14.82
N ILE A 197 -1.09 4.27 -15.19
CA ILE A 197 -0.34 3.03 -14.97
C ILE A 197 1.00 2.97 -15.71
N ALA A 198 1.09 3.66 -16.87
CA ALA A 198 2.32 3.72 -17.66
C ALA A 198 3.42 4.55 -16.96
N ALA A 199 3.03 5.58 -16.23
CA ALA A 199 3.94 6.45 -15.46
C ALA A 199 4.43 5.79 -14.16
N LEU A 200 3.69 4.79 -13.65
CA LEU A 200 4.07 4.07 -12.43
C LEU A 200 5.26 3.16 -12.72
N GLY A 201 6.48 3.55 -12.31
CA GLY A 201 7.70 2.72 -12.38
C GLY A 201 7.67 1.56 -11.38
N ALA A 202 8.51 0.53 -11.59
CA ALA A 202 8.68 -0.56 -10.62
C ALA A 202 9.36 -0.07 -9.31
N ASP A 203 10.05 1.03 -9.39
CA ASP A 203 10.79 1.73 -8.33
C ASP A 203 10.00 2.92 -7.73
N ALA A 204 8.71 3.05 -8.05
CA ALA A 204 7.84 4.05 -7.45
C ALA A 204 7.80 3.91 -5.92
N ARG A 205 7.87 5.03 -5.23
CA ARG A 205 7.78 5.06 -3.77
C ARG A 205 6.32 5.05 -3.35
N VAL A 206 5.91 3.95 -2.74
CA VAL A 206 4.54 3.78 -2.24
C VAL A 206 4.55 3.91 -0.73
N SER A 207 3.74 4.80 -0.21
CA SER A 207 3.47 4.94 1.21
C SER A 207 1.99 4.86 1.48
N LEU A 208 1.61 4.43 2.68
CA LEU A 208 0.22 4.32 3.06
C LEU A 208 -0.03 4.91 4.45
N ARG A 209 -1.19 5.54 4.58
CA ARG A 209 -1.73 6.01 5.85
C ARG A 209 -2.98 5.23 6.18
N VAL A 210 -3.02 4.68 7.39
CA VAL A 210 -4.13 3.84 7.86
C VAL A 210 -4.93 4.60 8.91
N PRO A 211 -6.13 5.10 8.61
CA PRO A 211 -6.95 5.88 9.54
C PRO A 211 -7.29 5.10 10.82
N ALA A 212 -7.53 3.80 10.69
CA ALA A 212 -7.80 2.93 11.84
C ALA A 212 -6.63 2.86 12.85
N LEU A 213 -5.40 3.20 12.42
CA LEU A 213 -4.19 3.24 13.25
C LEU A 213 -3.71 4.69 13.49
N ARG A 214 -4.63 5.62 13.70
CA ARG A 214 -4.35 7.07 13.95
C ARG A 214 -3.51 7.70 12.84
N ASP A 215 -3.84 7.40 11.57
CA ASP A 215 -3.12 7.87 10.38
C ASP A 215 -1.62 7.52 10.37
N SER A 216 -1.24 6.42 11.01
CA SER A 216 0.14 5.94 11.01
C SER A 216 0.62 5.72 9.57
N LEU A 217 1.87 6.15 9.33
CA LEU A 217 2.54 6.05 8.03
C LEU A 217 3.34 4.75 7.94
N PHE A 218 3.13 4.01 6.87
CA PHE A 218 3.91 2.83 6.50
C PHE A 218 4.49 3.02 5.11
N VAL A 219 5.66 2.44 4.86
CA VAL A 219 6.34 2.49 3.56
C VAL A 219 6.31 1.10 2.96
N ALA A 220 5.86 1.02 1.73
CA ALA A 220 5.87 -0.23 0.97
C ALA A 220 7.24 -0.47 0.34
N GLY A 221 7.53 -1.74 0.11
CA GLY A 221 8.70 -2.21 -0.65
C GLY A 221 8.36 -2.41 -2.12
N ALA A 222 8.45 -3.66 -2.58
CA ALA A 222 8.19 -4.01 -3.97
C ALA A 222 6.75 -3.73 -4.40
N VAL A 223 6.60 -3.23 -5.62
CA VAL A 223 5.32 -2.94 -6.27
C VAL A 223 5.10 -3.92 -7.42
N GLU A 224 3.98 -4.60 -7.41
CA GLU A 224 3.53 -5.54 -8.44
C GLU A 224 2.32 -4.96 -9.16
N LYS A 225 2.36 -4.92 -10.48
CA LYS A 225 1.24 -4.47 -11.33
C LYS A 225 0.54 -5.68 -11.93
N SER A 226 -0.79 -5.66 -11.94
CA SER A 226 -1.56 -6.64 -12.73
C SER A 226 -1.23 -6.50 -14.21
N ALA A 227 -1.11 -7.62 -14.91
CA ALA A 227 -0.93 -7.63 -16.37
C ALA A 227 -2.24 -7.39 -17.13
N ALA A 228 -3.38 -7.45 -16.46
CA ALA A 228 -4.70 -7.26 -17.06
C ALA A 228 -5.47 -6.16 -16.34
N ALA A 229 -6.12 -5.30 -17.12
CA ALA A 229 -7.02 -4.29 -16.61
C ALA A 229 -8.36 -4.92 -16.18
N ASN A 230 -9.02 -4.27 -15.23
CA ASN A 230 -10.43 -4.51 -14.97
C ASN A 230 -11.24 -3.82 -16.09
N PRO A 231 -11.93 -4.58 -16.96
CA PRO A 231 -12.60 -4.00 -18.13
C PRO A 231 -13.80 -3.11 -17.78
N ALA A 232 -14.39 -3.30 -16.60
CA ALA A 232 -15.53 -2.50 -16.16
C ALA A 232 -15.12 -1.14 -15.59
N ALA A 233 -13.96 -1.08 -14.93
CA ALA A 233 -13.48 0.13 -14.27
C ALA A 233 -12.37 0.86 -15.03
N HIS A 234 -11.81 0.25 -16.08
CA HIS A 234 -10.63 0.75 -16.81
C HIS A 234 -9.44 1.06 -15.87
N THR A 235 -9.22 0.18 -14.91
CA THR A 235 -8.16 0.31 -13.92
C THR A 235 -7.29 -0.94 -13.86
N TYR A 236 -6.06 -0.78 -13.44
CA TYR A 236 -5.14 -1.88 -13.14
C TYR A 236 -4.98 -2.03 -11.63
N ASP A 237 -5.07 -3.27 -11.15
CA ASP A 237 -4.76 -3.55 -9.76
C ASP A 237 -3.26 -3.53 -9.53
N VAL A 238 -2.85 -2.75 -8.56
CA VAL A 238 -1.47 -2.66 -8.10
C VAL A 238 -1.41 -3.19 -6.68
N ARG A 239 -0.40 -4.02 -6.39
CA ARG A 239 -0.12 -4.54 -5.05
C ARG A 239 1.25 -4.08 -4.60
N ALA A 240 1.32 -3.56 -3.38
CA ALA A 240 2.56 -3.16 -2.77
C ALA A 240 2.77 -3.95 -1.47
N VAL A 241 3.95 -4.56 -1.31
CA VAL A 241 4.28 -5.35 -0.12
C VAL A 241 4.74 -4.42 0.99
N VAL A 242 4.13 -4.56 2.17
CA VAL A 242 4.40 -3.74 3.35
C VAL A 242 4.84 -4.64 4.51
N PRO A 243 6.02 -4.40 5.09
CA PRO A 243 6.44 -5.09 6.30
C PRO A 243 5.49 -4.75 7.46
N ASN A 244 4.93 -5.76 8.10
CA ASN A 244 3.95 -5.58 9.17
C ASN A 244 4.57 -5.90 10.54
N ARG A 245 5.48 -5.03 10.97
CA ARG A 245 6.13 -5.19 12.27
C ARG A 245 5.10 -5.05 13.40
N GLY A 246 5.02 -6.06 14.25
CA GLY A 246 4.04 -6.10 15.34
C GLY A 246 2.65 -6.56 14.91
N GLU A 247 2.44 -6.90 13.63
CA GLU A 247 1.19 -7.45 13.09
C GLU A 247 -0.05 -6.58 13.37
N VAL A 248 0.15 -5.25 13.31
CA VAL A 248 -0.90 -4.25 13.56
C VAL A 248 -1.78 -3.99 12.33
N LEU A 249 -1.25 -4.24 11.14
CA LEU A 249 -1.99 -4.15 9.89
C LEU A 249 -2.79 -5.44 9.70
N LEU A 250 -4.11 -5.33 9.68
CA LEU A 250 -5.00 -6.48 9.53
C LEU A 250 -5.63 -6.47 8.13
N PRO A 251 -5.79 -7.62 7.49
CA PRO A 251 -6.53 -7.75 6.24
C PRO A 251 -7.93 -7.14 6.35
N GLY A 252 -8.37 -6.45 5.30
CA GLY A 252 -9.64 -5.73 5.26
C GLY A 252 -9.56 -4.27 5.71
N MET A 253 -8.46 -3.80 6.32
CA MET A 253 -8.31 -2.38 6.64
C MET A 253 -8.18 -1.54 5.37
N VAL A 254 -8.88 -0.40 5.35
CA VAL A 254 -8.78 0.59 4.28
C VAL A 254 -7.66 1.58 4.61
N CYS A 255 -6.91 1.95 3.60
CA CYS A 255 -5.80 2.90 3.73
C CYS A 255 -5.79 3.91 2.58
N ARG A 256 -5.15 5.04 2.80
CA ARG A 256 -4.83 6.03 1.77
C ARG A 256 -3.41 5.73 1.29
N VAL A 257 -3.30 5.40 0.01
CA VAL A 257 -2.02 5.07 -0.65
C VAL A 257 -1.54 6.29 -1.40
N THR A 258 -0.32 6.72 -1.12
CA THR A 258 0.36 7.80 -1.82
C THR A 258 1.47 7.20 -2.66
N VAL A 259 1.42 7.44 -3.95
CA VAL A 259 2.41 6.97 -4.93
C VAL A 259 3.19 8.17 -5.43
N ALA A 260 4.48 8.19 -5.17
CA ALA A 260 5.39 9.23 -5.66
C ALA A 260 6.34 8.62 -6.70
N PRO A 261 6.70 9.36 -7.77
CA PRO A 261 7.71 8.90 -8.72
C PRO A 261 9.05 8.68 -8.01
N ALA A 262 9.84 7.73 -8.49
CA ALA A 262 11.16 7.40 -7.92
C ALA A 262 12.12 8.60 -7.97
N ALA A 263 12.10 9.35 -9.06
CA ALA A 263 12.79 10.62 -9.22
C ALA A 263 11.80 11.74 -8.91
N ALA A 264 11.75 12.16 -7.65
CA ALA A 264 10.99 13.34 -7.27
C ALA A 264 11.63 14.57 -7.88
N VAL A 265 10.96 15.19 -8.82
CA VAL A 265 11.36 16.52 -9.33
C VAL A 265 10.96 17.52 -8.25
N GLU A 266 11.97 18.19 -7.67
CA GLU A 266 11.69 19.27 -6.74
C GLU A 266 10.97 20.41 -7.48
N GLN A 267 9.71 20.62 -7.14
CA GLN A 267 8.89 21.66 -7.75
C GLN A 267 8.52 22.71 -6.73
N ILE A 268 8.40 23.95 -7.19
CA ILE A 268 7.92 25.06 -6.38
C ILE A 268 6.41 25.18 -6.60
N ALA A 269 5.61 25.12 -5.55
CA ALA A 269 4.19 25.45 -5.62
C ALA A 269 3.84 26.60 -4.70
N LEU A 270 3.02 27.51 -5.22
CA LEU A 270 2.46 28.63 -4.48
C LEU A 270 0.94 28.52 -4.37
N PRO A 271 0.32 29.01 -3.29
CA PRO A 271 -1.12 29.17 -3.23
C PRO A 271 -1.61 29.96 -4.44
N VAL A 272 -2.68 29.52 -5.08
CA VAL A 272 -3.23 30.17 -6.29
C VAL A 272 -3.42 31.69 -6.11
N ARG A 273 -3.83 32.11 -4.90
CA ARG A 273 -4.00 33.52 -4.55
C ARG A 273 -2.72 34.36 -4.64
N ALA A 274 -1.51 33.75 -4.55
CA ALA A 274 -0.24 34.46 -4.64
C ALA A 274 0.14 34.84 -6.09
N VAL A 275 -0.44 34.16 -7.06
CA VAL A 275 -0.17 34.39 -8.50
C VAL A 275 -1.23 35.34 -9.06
N GLN A 276 -0.79 36.45 -9.61
CA GLN A 276 -1.61 37.44 -10.24
C GLN A 276 -1.46 37.43 -11.75
N GLN A 277 -2.51 37.86 -12.46
CA GLN A 277 -2.46 38.04 -13.91
C GLN A 277 -2.42 39.52 -14.25
N ALA A 278 -1.53 39.89 -15.15
CA ALA A 278 -1.41 41.22 -15.67
C ALA A 278 -2.40 41.46 -16.85
N GLY A 279 -2.61 42.71 -17.23
CA GLY A 279 -3.50 43.04 -18.34
C GLY A 279 -3.06 42.52 -19.72
N ASP A 280 -1.79 42.14 -19.87
CA ASP A 280 -1.21 41.49 -21.05
C ASP A 280 -1.33 39.94 -21.00
N GLY A 281 -2.02 39.39 -20.00
CA GLY A 281 -2.17 37.97 -19.81
C GLY A 281 -1.01 37.28 -19.12
N SER A 282 0.11 37.95 -18.88
CA SER A 282 1.27 37.36 -18.18
C SER A 282 0.99 37.14 -16.70
N ARG A 283 1.53 36.07 -16.12
CA ARG A 283 1.41 35.77 -14.70
C ARG A 283 2.62 36.27 -13.93
N PHE A 284 2.41 36.80 -12.74
CA PHE A 284 3.44 37.34 -11.89
C PHE A 284 3.14 37.13 -10.42
N VAL A 285 4.18 37.25 -9.59
CA VAL A 285 4.09 37.26 -8.12
C VAL A 285 4.82 38.50 -7.58
N TRP A 286 4.48 38.90 -6.36
CA TRP A 286 5.21 39.92 -5.63
C TRP A 286 6.31 39.27 -4.80
N ARG A 287 7.57 39.42 -5.21
CA ARG A 287 8.73 38.93 -4.47
C ARG A 287 9.27 40.01 -3.58
N VAL A 288 9.62 39.67 -2.34
CA VAL A 288 10.21 40.60 -1.39
C VAL A 288 11.71 40.65 -1.57
N GLU A 289 12.26 41.85 -1.82
CA GLU A 289 13.69 42.11 -1.85
C GLU A 289 14.03 43.18 -0.79
N GLY A 290 14.68 42.74 0.30
CA GLY A 290 14.93 43.64 1.46
C GLY A 290 13.60 44.11 2.06
N ASP A 291 13.37 45.44 2.05
CA ASP A 291 12.14 46.08 2.57
C ASP A 291 11.14 46.46 1.47
N SER A 292 11.36 46.02 0.24
CA SER A 292 10.51 46.38 -0.90
C SER A 292 10.02 45.16 -1.66
N VAL A 293 8.93 45.34 -2.41
CA VAL A 293 8.40 44.29 -3.28
C VAL A 293 8.68 44.54 -4.74
N VAL A 294 9.05 43.47 -5.44
CA VAL A 294 9.36 43.48 -6.87
C VAL A 294 8.39 42.55 -7.59
N ARG A 295 7.84 43.06 -8.68
CA ARG A 295 7.00 42.26 -9.56
C ARG A 295 7.87 41.30 -10.35
N THR A 296 7.74 40.00 -10.07
CA THR A 296 8.52 38.95 -10.74
C THR A 296 7.59 38.14 -11.64
N ARG A 297 7.89 38.14 -12.95
CA ARG A 297 7.15 37.32 -13.92
C ARG A 297 7.43 35.83 -13.67
N VAL A 298 6.39 34.99 -13.70
CA VAL A 298 6.50 33.56 -13.50
C VAL A 298 5.81 32.80 -14.61
N ARG A 299 6.36 31.63 -14.95
CA ARG A 299 5.69 30.63 -15.76
C ARG A 299 5.08 29.58 -14.84
N THR A 300 3.80 29.35 -15.03
CA THR A 300 3.04 28.41 -14.18
C THR A 300 2.77 27.13 -14.94
N GLY A 301 2.90 26.00 -14.26
CA GLY A 301 2.48 24.69 -14.72
C GLY A 301 1.08 24.31 -14.25
N GLY A 302 0.88 23.04 -13.93
CA GLY A 302 -0.39 22.47 -13.46
C GLY A 302 -0.78 22.92 -12.04
N PHE A 303 -2.01 22.55 -11.64
CA PHE A 303 -2.50 22.74 -10.29
C PHE A 303 -2.19 21.50 -9.45
N VAL A 304 -1.73 21.72 -8.21
CA VAL A 304 -1.47 20.65 -7.24
C VAL A 304 -2.10 21.03 -5.90
N GLY A 305 -3.12 20.28 -5.51
CA GLY A 305 -3.92 20.60 -4.33
C GLY A 305 -4.50 22.02 -4.40
N ASN A 306 -4.18 22.88 -3.41
CA ASN A 306 -4.60 24.28 -3.39
C ASN A 306 -3.55 25.24 -3.97
N GLY A 307 -2.54 24.71 -4.66
CA GLY A 307 -1.43 25.45 -5.23
C GLY A 307 -1.34 25.36 -6.73
N ILE A 308 -0.51 26.21 -7.31
CA ILE A 308 -0.10 26.20 -8.70
C ILE A 308 1.41 26.01 -8.77
N VAL A 309 1.86 25.09 -9.62
CA VAL A 309 3.29 24.83 -9.84
C VAL A 309 3.92 26.02 -10.55
N ILE A 310 5.09 26.45 -10.11
CA ILE A 310 5.90 27.48 -10.74
C ILE A 310 7.09 26.81 -11.42
N GLU A 311 7.09 26.84 -12.74
CA GLU A 311 8.15 26.25 -13.57
C GLU A 311 9.37 27.15 -13.69
N GLU A 312 9.14 28.48 -13.79
CA GLU A 312 10.21 29.46 -13.94
C GLU A 312 9.89 30.79 -13.23
N GLY A 313 10.92 31.51 -12.82
CA GLY A 313 10.82 32.88 -12.30
C GLY A 313 11.05 33.00 -10.80
N LEU A 314 11.15 31.89 -10.06
CA LEU A 314 11.47 31.88 -8.62
C LEU A 314 12.63 30.95 -8.30
N ARG A 315 13.28 31.19 -7.18
CA ARG A 315 14.34 30.35 -6.62
C ARG A 315 13.95 29.86 -5.23
N PRO A 316 14.45 28.71 -4.81
CA PRO A 316 14.34 28.27 -3.42
C PRO A 316 14.89 29.37 -2.48
N GLY A 317 14.12 29.66 -1.42
CA GLY A 317 14.46 30.74 -0.45
C GLY A 317 13.86 32.10 -0.78
N ASP A 318 13.31 32.34 -1.98
CA ASP A 318 12.60 33.58 -2.29
C ASP A 318 11.40 33.77 -1.34
N ARG A 319 11.09 35.00 -1.00
CA ARG A 319 9.90 35.36 -0.22
C ARG A 319 8.84 35.95 -1.14
N VAL A 320 7.69 35.37 -1.16
CA VAL A 320 6.56 35.80 -1.99
C VAL A 320 5.41 36.26 -1.11
N VAL A 321 4.81 37.41 -1.49
CA VAL A 321 3.63 37.92 -0.78
C VAL A 321 2.41 37.08 -1.11
N VAL A 322 1.73 36.64 -0.07
CA VAL A 322 0.49 35.83 -0.18
C VAL A 322 -0.76 36.53 0.33
N ASP A 323 -0.58 37.56 1.18
CA ASP A 323 -1.66 38.38 1.71
C ASP A 323 -1.32 39.88 1.65
N GLY A 324 -2.33 40.70 1.38
CA GLY A 324 -2.15 42.15 1.30
C GLY A 324 -1.74 42.69 -0.09
N MET A 325 -1.75 41.86 -1.12
CA MET A 325 -1.31 42.18 -2.48
C MET A 325 -2.08 43.35 -3.14
N GLN A 326 -3.34 43.57 -2.72
CA GLN A 326 -4.18 44.65 -3.31
C GLN A 326 -3.70 46.06 -2.98
N LYS A 327 -2.83 46.21 -1.98
CA LYS A 327 -2.34 47.51 -1.47
C LYS A 327 -0.92 47.82 -1.90
N ILE A 328 -0.27 46.90 -2.60
CA ILE A 328 1.16 47.03 -2.97
C ILE A 328 1.33 47.22 -4.46
N GLY A 329 2.34 47.95 -4.86
CA GLY A 329 2.81 48.13 -6.23
C GLY A 329 4.31 47.95 -6.32
N GLN A 330 4.86 48.06 -7.51
CA GLN A 330 6.29 47.96 -7.77
C GLN A 330 7.08 48.94 -6.87
N GLY A 331 8.03 48.44 -6.07
CA GLY A 331 8.86 49.21 -5.18
C GLY A 331 8.18 49.66 -3.86
N SER A 332 6.95 49.21 -3.55
CA SER A 332 6.29 49.50 -2.27
C SER A 332 7.11 48.94 -1.12
N LYS A 333 7.29 49.77 -0.07
CA LYS A 333 7.91 49.33 1.19
C LYS A 333 6.93 48.47 1.99
N VAL A 334 7.39 47.33 2.44
CA VAL A 334 6.59 46.36 3.20
C VAL A 334 7.24 46.00 4.52
N SER A 335 6.41 45.70 5.51
CA SER A 335 6.83 45.06 6.75
C SER A 335 6.23 43.66 6.82
N LEU A 336 7.04 42.69 7.18
CA LEU A 336 6.62 41.30 7.31
C LEU A 336 5.72 41.12 8.53
N ARG A 337 4.69 40.31 8.35
CA ARG A 337 3.79 39.93 9.44
C ARG A 337 4.19 38.57 10.01
#